data_1162742ad7da68928a1d27b45484b836
#
_entry.id   1162742ad7da68928a1d27b45484b836
#
_cell.length_a   1.000
_cell.length_b   1.000
_cell.length_c   1.000
_cell.angle_alpha   90.00
_cell.angle_beta   90.00
_cell.angle_gamma   90.00
#
_symmetry.space_group_name_H-M   'P 1'
#
loop_
_entity.id
_entity.type
_entity.pdbx_description
1 polymer ?
#
loop_
_entity_poly.entity_id
_entity_poly.type
_entity_poly.pdbx_seq_one_letter_code
_entity_poly.pdbx_strand_id
1 'polypeptide(L)'
;MFSLSYRPAVGLALYTVPEQPGKTDGLDLFGSSSQEDIGEYRNSTMMFLARHSCRRPLTSVTRRFFSDQPGFVNVSIEEAQSMTAQALKQIGWDDEDANLQAEIMTAAELCGNNQGLVKMYQPALMAPSQDAAKPVTERETSTSAVINANQAPGMLAAVTAADLATKKVLEGASPISIVTSYNTATSSGQLAFYVNRMAQRGVIGIAMANSPEFVAAAAGGKPVFGTNPLAVAVPTADGTFSFDMATSAIALFGVLTAKSKGEALPPNVAYDENGNWTTDANKPFEGGAIATFGGHKGAGLSLCVELLAGALSGGAVLGQVESKKAAKSWGHTFIAIQPDMLVDDFRSKSQSILDTVKASGADIRIPGERSAMVAKERMAAGVLPIPEKIWESICNTAKNGLP
;
A
#
# COMPACT_ATOMS: atom_id res chain seq x y z
N MET A 1 16.86 12.36 -48.49
CA MET A 1 16.98 11.01 -49.04
C MET A 1 18.22 10.35 -48.44
N PHE A 2 18.10 9.65 -47.34
CA PHE A 2 19.03 8.62 -46.88
C PHE A 2 18.23 7.59 -46.12
N SER A 3 18.04 6.45 -46.77
CA SER A 3 17.41 5.25 -46.23
C SER A 3 18.50 4.47 -45.46
N LEU A 4 18.25 4.20 -44.18
CA LEU A 4 19.00 3.24 -43.39
C LEU A 4 18.11 2.04 -43.11
N SER A 5 18.34 0.97 -43.85
CA SER A 5 17.73 -0.34 -43.62
C SER A 5 18.44 -1.06 -42.47
N TYR A 6 17.68 -1.35 -41.40
CA TYR A 6 18.15 -2.19 -40.29
C TYR A 6 17.78 -3.65 -40.58
N ARG A 7 18.79 -4.53 -40.65
CA ARG A 7 18.62 -5.99 -40.67
C ARG A 7 18.93 -6.55 -39.28
N PRO A 8 18.05 -7.38 -38.69
CA PRO A 8 18.40 -8.07 -37.44
C PRO A 8 19.20 -9.35 -37.77
N ALA A 9 20.34 -9.53 -37.08
CA ALA A 9 21.04 -10.80 -37.05
C ALA A 9 20.42 -11.73 -36.00
N VAL A 10 19.85 -12.83 -36.48
CA VAL A 10 19.36 -13.94 -35.63
C VAL A 10 20.55 -14.92 -35.46
N GLY A 11 21.04 -15.03 -34.23
CA GLY A 11 21.98 -16.06 -33.84
C GLY A 11 21.36 -16.98 -32.80
N LEU A 12 20.80 -18.11 -33.25
CA LEU A 12 20.33 -19.18 -32.38
C LEU A 12 21.54 -20.05 -31.99
N ALA A 13 21.90 -20.04 -30.70
CA ALA A 13 22.82 -21.05 -30.15
C ALA A 13 21.95 -22.12 -29.41
N LEU A 14 21.90 -23.28 -30.05
CA LEU A 14 21.31 -24.49 -29.47
C LEU A 14 22.30 -25.10 -28.48
N TYR A 15 21.98 -25.13 -27.21
CA TYR A 15 22.63 -26.00 -26.21
C TYR A 15 21.79 -27.27 -26.05
N THR A 16 22.39 -28.40 -26.51
CA THR A 16 21.90 -29.74 -26.27
C THR A 16 22.30 -30.19 -24.84
N VAL A 17 21.32 -30.61 -24.07
CA VAL A 17 21.52 -31.27 -22.75
C VAL A 17 21.57 -32.78 -23.02
N PRO A 18 22.53 -33.53 -22.45
CA PRO A 18 22.56 -34.99 -22.58
C PRO A 18 21.56 -35.66 -21.59
N GLU A 19 20.81 -36.61 -22.11
CA GLU A 19 19.98 -37.52 -21.35
C GLU A 19 20.82 -38.41 -20.43
N GLN A 20 20.30 -38.66 -19.22
CA GLN A 20 20.71 -39.80 -18.37
C GLN A 20 19.49 -40.62 -17.95
N PRO A 21 19.61 -41.93 -17.87
CA PRO A 21 18.47 -42.85 -17.86
C PRO A 21 17.97 -43.24 -16.48
N GLY A 22 16.69 -43.41 -16.43
CA GLY A 22 15.81 -44.30 -15.66
C GLY A 22 16.15 -44.82 -14.27
N LYS A 23 15.19 -44.60 -13.36
CA LYS A 23 14.71 -45.67 -12.45
C LYS A 23 13.23 -45.46 -12.18
N THR A 24 12.46 -46.43 -12.59
CA THR A 24 11.09 -46.73 -12.21
C THR A 24 11.05 -47.26 -10.79
N ASP A 25 10.16 -46.77 -9.95
CA ASP A 25 9.45 -47.59 -8.98
C ASP A 25 8.13 -46.89 -8.62
N GLY A 26 7.04 -47.59 -8.93
CA GLY A 26 5.69 -47.16 -8.67
C GLY A 26 5.25 -47.39 -7.23
N LEU A 27 4.30 -46.61 -6.81
CA LEU A 27 3.31 -47.01 -5.82
C LEU A 27 2.07 -46.11 -5.96
N ASP A 28 1.01 -46.75 -6.49
CA ASP A 28 -0.35 -46.27 -6.42
C ASP A 28 -0.82 -46.15 -4.99
N LEU A 29 -1.49 -45.07 -4.64
CA LEU A 29 -2.55 -45.09 -3.63
C LEU A 29 -3.59 -44.00 -3.95
N PHE A 30 -4.69 -44.46 -4.50
CA PHE A 30 -5.98 -43.75 -4.58
C PHE A 30 -6.51 -43.52 -3.16
N GLY A 31 -6.89 -42.27 -2.88
CA GLY A 31 -7.69 -41.89 -1.72
C GLY A 31 -8.59 -40.73 -2.05
N SER A 32 -9.80 -41.05 -2.44
CA SER A 32 -10.91 -40.10 -2.60
C SER A 32 -11.35 -39.58 -1.24
N SER A 33 -11.42 -38.24 -1.05
CA SER A 33 -12.34 -37.67 -0.07
C SER A 33 -12.76 -36.27 -0.44
N SER A 34 -14.05 -36.18 -0.84
CA SER A 34 -15.10 -35.22 -0.45
C SER A 34 -14.79 -33.73 -0.45
N GLN A 35 -15.52 -33.08 -1.37
CA GLN A 35 -15.98 -31.67 -1.24
C GLN A 35 -16.62 -31.45 0.14
N GLU A 36 -16.09 -30.46 0.87
CA GLU A 36 -16.86 -29.60 1.79
C GLU A 36 -15.92 -28.50 2.34
N ASP A 37 -16.51 -27.30 2.50
CA ASP A 37 -15.97 -26.11 3.18
C ASP A 37 -15.20 -25.05 2.36
N ILE A 38 -15.98 -24.34 1.53
CA ILE A 38 -15.65 -22.98 1.08
C ILE A 38 -16.56 -22.00 1.88
N GLY A 39 -16.37 -21.91 3.18
CA GLY A 39 -17.28 -21.10 4.01
C GLY A 39 -16.67 -20.20 5.08
N GLU A 40 -15.40 -20.31 5.41
CA GLU A 40 -14.91 -19.70 6.67
C GLU A 40 -13.58 -18.93 6.60
N TYR A 41 -13.24 -18.30 5.48
CA TYR A 41 -12.00 -17.50 5.39
C TYR A 41 -12.17 -15.98 5.57
N ARG A 42 -13.37 -15.51 5.95
CA ARG A 42 -13.65 -14.05 6.06
C ARG A 42 -13.23 -13.38 7.37
N ASN A 43 -12.79 -14.13 8.41
CA ASN A 43 -12.49 -13.55 9.73
C ASN A 43 -11.07 -13.80 10.28
N SER A 44 -10.09 -14.24 9.47
CA SER A 44 -8.83 -14.71 10.06
C SER A 44 -7.74 -13.65 10.26
N THR A 45 -7.84 -12.46 9.70
CA THR A 45 -6.77 -11.44 9.82
C THR A 45 -6.68 -10.82 11.22
N MET A 46 -7.80 -10.72 11.95
CA MET A 46 -7.81 -10.29 13.35
C MET A 46 -7.66 -11.42 14.37
N MET A 47 -8.04 -12.65 14.03
CA MET A 47 -8.06 -13.77 14.99
C MET A 47 -6.69 -14.40 15.28
N PHE A 48 -5.71 -14.29 14.39
CA PHE A 48 -4.40 -14.94 14.61
C PHE A 48 -3.51 -14.21 15.62
N LEU A 49 -3.77 -12.94 15.90
CA LEU A 49 -3.01 -12.18 16.91
C LEU A 49 -3.59 -12.29 18.33
N ALA A 50 -4.80 -12.83 18.50
CA ALA A 50 -5.50 -12.87 19.79
C ALA A 50 -5.23 -14.12 20.66
N ARG A 51 -4.54 -15.16 20.18
CA ARG A 51 -4.42 -16.44 20.89
C ARG A 51 -3.24 -16.58 21.87
N HIS A 52 -2.39 -15.56 22.04
CA HIS A 52 -1.32 -15.57 23.06
C HIS A 52 -1.46 -14.40 24.04
N SER A 53 -2.63 -14.22 24.65
CA SER A 53 -2.77 -13.24 25.73
C SER A 53 -2.34 -13.86 27.07
N CYS A 54 -1.07 -13.78 27.37
CA CYS A 54 -0.59 -13.82 28.74
C CYS A 54 -0.87 -12.42 29.32
N ARG A 55 -1.94 -12.26 30.11
CA ARG A 55 -2.23 -11.00 30.84
C ARG A 55 -1.15 -10.75 31.88
N ARG A 56 -0.10 -10.00 31.49
CA ARG A 56 0.75 -9.31 32.46
C ARG A 56 0.26 -7.86 32.54
N PRO A 57 0.12 -7.28 33.74
CA PRO A 57 -0.26 -5.88 33.88
C PRO A 57 0.82 -5.01 33.22
N LEU A 58 0.40 -4.06 32.38
CA LEU A 58 1.27 -3.07 31.75
C LEU A 58 2.11 -2.36 32.84
N THR A 59 3.43 -2.40 32.70
CA THR A 59 4.34 -1.68 33.58
C THR A 59 4.12 -0.16 33.40
N SER A 60 4.39 0.61 34.45
CA SER A 60 4.16 2.07 34.50
C SER A 60 4.84 2.88 33.37
N VAL A 61 5.82 2.30 32.68
CA VAL A 61 6.52 2.88 31.53
C VAL A 61 5.63 2.89 30.29
N THR A 62 4.83 1.83 30.06
CA THR A 62 3.94 1.74 28.89
C THR A 62 2.75 2.70 28.99
N ARG A 63 2.30 3.02 30.19
CA ARG A 63 1.21 4.00 30.41
C ARG A 63 1.61 5.44 30.06
N ARG A 64 2.90 5.82 30.16
CA ARG A 64 3.36 7.19 29.87
C ARG A 64 3.47 7.54 28.39
N PHE A 65 3.54 6.56 27.48
CA PHE A 65 3.70 6.83 26.04
C PHE A 65 2.42 7.22 25.31
N PHE A 66 1.23 6.96 25.87
CA PHE A 66 -0.05 7.13 25.16
C PHE A 66 -0.98 8.18 25.78
N SER A 67 -0.71 8.66 26.99
CA SER A 67 -1.73 9.45 27.73
C SER A 67 -1.64 10.97 27.59
N ASP A 68 -0.56 11.56 27.07
CA ASP A 68 -0.32 12.99 27.23
C ASP A 68 0.23 13.73 25.98
N GLN A 69 -0.13 13.31 24.77
CA GLN A 69 0.13 14.16 23.60
C GLN A 69 -0.98 15.19 23.45
N PRO A 70 -0.71 16.51 23.63
CA PRO A 70 -1.71 17.55 23.42
C PRO A 70 -2.32 17.46 22.02
N GLY A 71 -3.64 17.51 21.92
CA GLY A 71 -4.37 17.44 20.64
C GLY A 71 -4.62 16.04 20.12
N PHE A 72 -4.41 14.99 20.93
CA PHE A 72 -4.77 13.61 20.61
C PHE A 72 -5.73 13.05 21.66
N VAL A 73 -6.63 12.18 21.22
CA VAL A 73 -7.51 11.36 22.07
C VAL A 73 -7.16 9.89 21.93
N ASN A 74 -7.18 9.14 23.02
CA ASN A 74 -6.98 7.70 23.02
C ASN A 74 -8.35 7.01 22.84
N VAL A 75 -8.55 6.35 21.72
CA VAL A 75 -9.79 5.66 21.34
C VAL A 75 -9.50 4.17 21.27
N SER A 76 -10.42 3.32 21.73
CA SER A 76 -10.25 1.88 21.55
C SER A 76 -10.20 1.52 20.06
N ILE A 77 -9.42 0.48 19.70
CA ILE A 77 -9.27 0.05 18.30
C ILE A 77 -10.64 -0.29 17.70
N GLU A 78 -11.45 -0.99 18.47
CA GLU A 78 -12.80 -1.41 18.08
C GLU A 78 -13.72 -0.19 17.86
N GLU A 79 -13.70 0.78 18.76
CA GLU A 79 -14.50 2.00 18.65
C GLU A 79 -14.04 2.85 17.46
N ALA A 80 -12.73 3.01 17.24
CA ALA A 80 -12.19 3.74 16.10
C ALA A 80 -12.65 3.12 14.78
N GLN A 81 -12.62 1.80 14.67
CA GLN A 81 -13.06 1.09 13.48
C GLN A 81 -14.58 1.18 13.28
N SER A 82 -15.37 0.91 14.32
CA SER A 82 -16.84 0.89 14.23
C SER A 82 -17.42 2.28 13.94
N MET A 83 -16.90 3.33 14.61
CA MET A 83 -17.35 4.71 14.36
C MET A 83 -16.95 5.21 12.98
N THR A 84 -15.76 4.83 12.49
CA THR A 84 -15.34 5.15 11.13
C THR A 84 -16.22 4.46 10.09
N ALA A 85 -16.55 3.17 10.29
CA ALA A 85 -17.48 2.45 9.42
C ALA A 85 -18.87 3.08 9.43
N GLN A 86 -19.37 3.46 10.63
CA GLN A 86 -20.65 4.15 10.74
C GLN A 86 -20.65 5.49 10.01
N ALA A 87 -19.57 6.28 10.14
CA ALA A 87 -19.42 7.54 9.42
C ALA A 87 -19.45 7.34 7.90
N LEU A 88 -18.75 6.32 7.40
CA LEU A 88 -18.73 5.97 5.98
C LEU A 88 -20.11 5.53 5.47
N LYS A 89 -20.88 4.79 6.26
CA LYS A 89 -22.26 4.43 5.93
C LYS A 89 -23.16 5.67 5.83
N GLN A 90 -23.02 6.59 6.76
CA GLN A 90 -23.80 7.84 6.76
C GLN A 90 -23.53 8.73 5.56
N ILE A 91 -22.36 8.61 4.93
CA ILE A 91 -22.03 9.36 3.71
C ILE A 91 -22.32 8.59 2.43
N GLY A 92 -22.91 7.38 2.51
CA GLY A 92 -23.48 6.67 1.37
C GLY A 92 -22.82 5.35 0.97
N TRP A 93 -21.85 4.81 1.73
CA TRP A 93 -21.27 3.48 1.47
C TRP A 93 -22.15 2.37 2.04
N ASP A 94 -22.20 1.23 1.35
CA ASP A 94 -22.80 0.01 1.89
C ASP A 94 -21.96 -0.56 3.06
N ASP A 95 -22.51 -1.52 3.76
CA ASP A 95 -21.90 -2.11 4.95
C ASP A 95 -20.55 -2.76 4.68
N GLU A 96 -20.39 -3.47 3.55
CA GLU A 96 -19.17 -4.17 3.18
C GLU A 96 -18.06 -3.17 2.87
N ASP A 97 -18.33 -2.20 2.00
CA ASP A 97 -17.36 -1.20 1.57
C ASP A 97 -16.98 -0.25 2.71
N ALA A 98 -17.93 0.14 3.55
CA ALA A 98 -17.66 0.98 4.72
C ALA A 98 -16.75 0.28 5.75
N ASN A 99 -17.04 -0.98 6.06
CA ASN A 99 -16.24 -1.76 7.00
C ASN A 99 -14.81 -2.00 6.48
N LEU A 100 -14.65 -2.34 5.19
CA LEU A 100 -13.35 -2.55 4.58
C LEU A 100 -12.51 -1.26 4.57
N GLN A 101 -13.09 -0.13 4.22
CA GLN A 101 -12.39 1.16 4.27
C GLN A 101 -11.98 1.52 5.71
N ALA A 102 -12.86 1.31 6.69
CA ALA A 102 -12.56 1.56 8.10
C ALA A 102 -11.43 0.66 8.61
N GLU A 103 -11.40 -0.62 8.22
CA GLU A 103 -10.31 -1.54 8.52
C GLU A 103 -8.97 -1.03 7.98
N ILE A 104 -8.92 -0.65 6.69
CA ILE A 104 -7.69 -0.15 6.05
C ILE A 104 -7.19 1.13 6.72
N MET A 105 -8.10 2.07 7.01
CA MET A 105 -7.76 3.33 7.69
C MET A 105 -7.24 3.08 9.10
N THR A 106 -7.89 2.19 9.86
CA THR A 106 -7.49 1.84 11.23
C THR A 106 -6.17 1.08 11.25
N ALA A 107 -5.91 0.20 10.27
CA ALA A 107 -4.65 -0.50 10.13
C ALA A 107 -3.47 0.46 9.90
N ALA A 108 -3.68 1.55 9.17
CA ALA A 108 -2.66 2.59 9.02
C ALA A 108 -2.33 3.26 10.35
N GLU A 109 -3.34 3.63 11.14
CA GLU A 109 -3.12 4.19 12.47
C GLU A 109 -2.41 3.19 13.39
N LEU A 110 -2.77 1.91 13.36
CA LEU A 110 -2.07 0.87 14.13
C LEU A 110 -0.57 0.87 13.85
N CYS A 111 -0.18 1.00 12.59
CA CYS A 111 1.23 1.04 12.18
C CYS A 111 1.93 2.38 12.44
N GLY A 112 1.24 3.37 13.01
CA GLY A 112 1.77 4.72 13.18
C GLY A 112 1.93 5.49 11.86
N ASN A 113 1.15 5.11 10.85
CA ASN A 113 1.10 5.77 9.55
C ASN A 113 -0.12 6.70 9.50
N ASN A 114 0.10 7.97 9.20
CA ASN A 114 -0.94 9.00 9.18
C ASN A 114 -1.73 9.07 7.86
N GLN A 115 -1.72 8.02 7.03
CA GLN A 115 -2.47 7.98 5.76
C GLN A 115 -3.83 7.24 5.88
N GLY A 116 -4.27 6.96 7.09
CA GLY A 116 -5.52 6.28 7.39
C GLY A 116 -6.66 7.24 7.72
N LEU A 117 -6.96 7.36 9.02
CA LEU A 117 -8.11 8.12 9.54
C LEU A 117 -8.07 9.63 9.21
N VAL A 118 -6.91 10.17 8.85
CA VAL A 118 -6.80 11.56 8.37
C VAL A 118 -7.73 11.87 7.18
N LYS A 119 -8.10 10.88 6.39
CA LYS A 119 -9.07 11.02 5.29
C LYS A 119 -10.43 11.48 5.77
N MET A 120 -10.79 11.15 7.00
CA MET A 120 -12.05 11.53 7.64
C MET A 120 -12.02 12.95 8.24
N TYR A 121 -10.89 13.69 8.11
CA TYR A 121 -10.86 15.11 8.44
C TYR A 121 -11.78 15.94 7.52
N GLN A 122 -11.93 15.49 6.26
CA GLN A 122 -12.87 16.06 5.29
C GLN A 122 -13.72 14.92 4.71
N PRO A 123 -14.73 14.44 5.44
CA PRO A 123 -15.50 13.24 5.07
C PRO A 123 -16.22 13.36 3.73
N ALA A 124 -16.55 14.58 3.29
CA ALA A 124 -17.15 14.83 1.97
C ALA A 124 -16.27 14.32 0.80
N LEU A 125 -14.93 14.31 0.97
CA LEU A 125 -14.01 13.78 -0.03
C LEU A 125 -14.06 12.24 -0.12
N MET A 126 -14.62 11.60 0.89
CA MET A 126 -14.79 10.14 0.96
C MET A 126 -16.19 9.69 0.54
N ALA A 127 -17.11 10.62 0.27
CA ALA A 127 -18.45 10.26 -0.19
C ALA A 127 -18.40 9.64 -1.61
N PRO A 128 -19.25 8.64 -1.91
CA PRO A 128 -19.35 8.12 -3.26
C PRO A 128 -19.81 9.21 -4.23
N SER A 129 -19.25 9.25 -5.43
CA SER A 129 -19.80 10.06 -6.52
C SER A 129 -21.13 9.44 -6.98
N GLN A 130 -21.96 10.23 -7.69
CA GLN A 130 -23.23 9.72 -8.24
C GLN A 130 -23.04 8.53 -9.18
N ASP A 131 -21.89 8.47 -9.87
CA ASP A 131 -21.56 7.44 -10.83
C ASP A 131 -20.68 6.33 -10.22
N ALA A 132 -20.47 6.34 -8.89
CA ALA A 132 -19.64 5.32 -8.24
C ALA A 132 -20.35 3.97 -8.28
N ALA A 133 -19.59 2.93 -8.69
CA ALA A 133 -20.04 1.55 -8.72
C ALA A 133 -18.94 0.62 -8.20
N LYS A 134 -19.27 -0.66 -7.99
CA LYS A 134 -18.28 -1.66 -7.62
C LYS A 134 -17.20 -1.79 -8.71
N PRO A 135 -15.93 -2.04 -8.33
CA PRO A 135 -14.86 -2.33 -9.28
C PRO A 135 -15.20 -3.52 -10.20
N VAL A 136 -14.88 -3.40 -11.48
CA VAL A 136 -15.18 -4.43 -12.50
C VAL A 136 -13.90 -4.84 -13.22
N THR A 137 -13.69 -6.13 -13.41
CA THR A 137 -12.62 -6.63 -14.27
C THR A 137 -13.02 -6.49 -15.74
N GLU A 138 -12.32 -5.65 -16.50
CA GLU A 138 -12.61 -5.39 -17.93
C GLU A 138 -11.80 -6.31 -18.86
N ARG A 139 -10.58 -6.64 -18.46
CA ARG A 139 -9.71 -7.54 -19.22
C ARG A 139 -9.10 -8.54 -18.27
N GLU A 140 -9.06 -9.79 -18.69
CA GLU A 140 -8.52 -10.86 -17.86
C GLU A 140 -7.85 -11.94 -18.71
N THR A 141 -6.71 -12.42 -18.23
CA THR A 141 -6.01 -13.62 -18.70
C THR A 141 -5.75 -14.54 -17.51
N SER A 142 -5.15 -15.69 -17.74
CA SER A 142 -4.72 -16.57 -16.62
C SER A 142 -3.76 -15.89 -15.63
N THR A 143 -2.95 -14.92 -16.10
CA THR A 143 -1.89 -14.29 -15.30
C THR A 143 -2.03 -12.78 -15.16
N SER A 144 -3.03 -12.16 -15.74
CA SER A 144 -3.21 -10.71 -15.66
C SER A 144 -4.68 -10.30 -15.59
N ALA A 145 -4.92 -9.08 -15.11
CA ALA A 145 -6.22 -8.43 -15.23
C ALA A 145 -6.08 -6.90 -15.19
N VAL A 146 -7.07 -6.23 -15.79
CA VAL A 146 -7.27 -4.78 -15.69
C VAL A 146 -8.63 -4.53 -15.04
N ILE A 147 -8.65 -3.76 -13.97
CA ILE A 147 -9.83 -3.42 -13.18
C ILE A 147 -10.17 -1.96 -13.40
N ASN A 148 -11.39 -1.69 -13.88
CA ASN A 148 -11.99 -0.37 -13.79
C ASN A 148 -12.60 -0.21 -12.40
N ALA A 149 -12.10 0.73 -11.62
CA ALA A 149 -12.61 0.97 -10.27
C ALA A 149 -13.98 1.67 -10.25
N ASN A 150 -14.49 2.13 -11.39
CA ASN A 150 -15.79 2.80 -11.49
C ASN A 150 -16.01 3.90 -10.43
N GLN A 151 -15.02 4.75 -10.23
CA GLN A 151 -15.04 5.80 -9.22
C GLN A 151 -15.19 5.28 -7.76
N ALA A 152 -14.92 4.01 -7.50
CA ALA A 152 -14.77 3.52 -6.13
C ALA A 152 -13.50 4.12 -5.48
N PRO A 153 -13.43 4.17 -4.15
CA PRO A 153 -12.21 4.56 -3.45
C PRO A 153 -11.01 3.69 -3.83
N GLY A 154 -9.84 4.30 -3.91
CA GLY A 154 -8.60 3.56 -4.19
C GLY A 154 -8.36 2.39 -3.25
N MET A 155 -8.86 2.46 -2.01
CA MET A 155 -8.78 1.35 -1.05
C MET A 155 -9.53 0.10 -1.53
N LEU A 156 -10.73 0.24 -2.05
CA LEU A 156 -11.53 -0.90 -2.56
C LEU A 156 -10.91 -1.48 -3.82
N ALA A 157 -10.53 -0.62 -4.77
CA ALA A 157 -9.84 -1.04 -6.00
C ALA A 157 -8.53 -1.77 -5.71
N ALA A 158 -7.74 -1.28 -4.76
CA ALA A 158 -6.46 -1.87 -4.38
C ALA A 158 -6.61 -3.25 -3.72
N VAL A 159 -7.60 -3.44 -2.82
CA VAL A 159 -7.89 -4.77 -2.23
C VAL A 159 -8.33 -5.73 -3.33
N THR A 160 -9.26 -5.32 -4.20
CA THR A 160 -9.75 -6.15 -5.31
C THR A 160 -8.58 -6.59 -6.21
N ALA A 161 -7.68 -5.66 -6.56
CA ALA A 161 -6.53 -5.97 -7.42
C ALA A 161 -5.50 -6.88 -6.72
N ALA A 162 -5.17 -6.61 -5.46
CA ALA A 162 -4.23 -7.42 -4.68
C ALA A 162 -4.75 -8.85 -4.46
N ASP A 163 -6.04 -8.99 -4.11
CA ASP A 163 -6.66 -10.30 -3.90
C ASP A 163 -6.76 -11.08 -5.20
N LEU A 164 -7.12 -10.45 -6.33
CA LEU A 164 -7.16 -11.10 -7.63
C LEU A 164 -5.76 -11.53 -8.10
N ALA A 165 -4.73 -10.69 -7.93
CA ALA A 165 -3.36 -11.04 -8.26
C ALA A 165 -2.89 -12.26 -7.42
N THR A 166 -3.17 -12.24 -6.13
CA THR A 166 -2.85 -13.35 -5.22
C THR A 166 -3.58 -14.64 -5.61
N LYS A 167 -4.88 -14.54 -5.92
CA LYS A 167 -5.68 -15.69 -6.35
C LYS A 167 -5.12 -16.33 -7.61
N LYS A 168 -4.73 -15.52 -8.61
CA LYS A 168 -4.19 -16.02 -9.87
C LYS A 168 -2.92 -16.89 -9.71
N VAL A 169 -2.03 -16.56 -8.77
CA VAL A 169 -0.82 -17.35 -8.53
C VAL A 169 -1.06 -18.53 -7.59
N LEU A 170 -2.03 -18.46 -6.69
CA LEU A 170 -2.33 -19.56 -5.76
C LEU A 170 -3.19 -20.66 -6.41
N GLU A 171 -4.07 -20.29 -7.31
CA GLU A 171 -5.01 -21.23 -7.98
C GLU A 171 -4.58 -21.55 -9.42
N GLY A 172 -3.65 -20.77 -9.99
CA GLY A 172 -3.17 -20.92 -11.36
C GLY A 172 -1.91 -21.75 -11.50
N ALA A 173 -1.48 -21.98 -12.73
CA ALA A 173 -0.27 -22.70 -13.07
C ALA A 173 0.97 -21.79 -13.24
N SER A 174 0.84 -20.49 -13.06
CA SER A 174 1.92 -19.52 -13.22
C SER A 174 2.42 -19.02 -11.87
N PRO A 175 3.73 -18.95 -11.64
CA PRO A 175 4.29 -18.40 -10.41
C PRO A 175 4.14 -16.86 -10.31
N ILE A 176 3.68 -16.19 -11.35
CA ILE A 176 3.56 -14.73 -11.40
C ILE A 176 2.23 -14.30 -11.98
N SER A 177 1.68 -13.22 -11.43
CA SER A 177 0.55 -12.50 -12.00
C SER A 177 0.72 -10.99 -11.86
N ILE A 178 0.04 -10.23 -12.73
CA ILE A 178 -0.05 -8.78 -12.69
C ILE A 178 -1.51 -8.34 -12.80
N VAL A 179 -1.96 -7.52 -11.85
CA VAL A 179 -3.29 -6.92 -11.88
C VAL A 179 -3.17 -5.42 -11.71
N THR A 180 -3.78 -4.69 -12.61
CA THR A 180 -3.81 -3.22 -12.58
C THR A 180 -5.21 -2.71 -12.30
N SER A 181 -5.33 -1.51 -11.72
CA SER A 181 -6.60 -0.81 -11.58
C SER A 181 -6.46 0.66 -11.90
N TYR A 182 -7.55 1.28 -12.36
CA TYR A 182 -7.62 2.69 -12.71
C TYR A 182 -9.02 3.25 -12.41
N ASN A 183 -9.24 4.54 -12.67
CA ASN A 183 -10.53 5.23 -12.49
C ASN A 183 -11.03 5.20 -11.04
N THR A 184 -10.14 5.47 -10.09
CA THR A 184 -10.47 5.57 -8.66
C THR A 184 -10.90 7.00 -8.28
N ALA A 185 -11.74 7.14 -7.26
CA ALA A 185 -12.17 8.45 -6.74
C ALA A 185 -11.23 9.04 -5.69
N THR A 186 -10.47 8.20 -4.97
CA THR A 186 -9.58 8.63 -3.88
C THR A 186 -8.29 7.84 -3.86
N SER A 187 -7.34 8.26 -3.00
CA SER A 187 -6.12 7.51 -2.74
C SER A 187 -6.38 6.18 -2.01
N SER A 188 -5.49 5.22 -2.21
CA SER A 188 -5.50 3.91 -1.55
C SER A 188 -4.95 3.90 -0.12
N GLY A 189 -4.34 4.98 0.37
CA GLY A 189 -3.65 4.98 1.65
C GLY A 189 -2.27 4.32 1.57
N GLN A 190 -1.84 3.66 2.64
CA GLN A 190 -0.54 2.97 2.67
C GLN A 190 -0.57 1.69 1.83
N LEU A 191 0.38 1.52 0.92
CA LEU A 191 0.45 0.32 0.09
C LEU A 191 0.89 -0.92 0.88
N ALA A 192 1.58 -0.75 2.00
CA ALA A 192 1.97 -1.84 2.89
C ALA A 192 0.80 -2.73 3.32
N PHE A 193 -0.41 -2.17 3.49
CA PHE A 193 -1.60 -2.95 3.86
C PHE A 193 -1.83 -4.09 2.86
N TYR A 194 -1.82 -3.77 1.57
CA TYR A 194 -2.15 -4.71 0.50
C TYR A 194 -1.03 -5.75 0.28
N VAL A 195 0.23 -5.31 0.21
CA VAL A 195 1.35 -6.25 0.01
C VAL A 195 1.56 -7.16 1.22
N ASN A 196 1.30 -6.69 2.44
CA ASN A 196 1.32 -7.53 3.64
C ASN A 196 0.21 -8.58 3.62
N ARG A 197 -1.00 -8.21 3.16
CA ARG A 197 -2.11 -9.15 2.95
C ARG A 197 -1.75 -10.24 1.95
N MET A 198 -1.01 -9.92 0.89
CA MET A 198 -0.47 -10.88 -0.08
C MET A 198 0.57 -11.79 0.58
N ALA A 199 1.52 -11.21 1.32
CA ALA A 199 2.61 -11.96 1.96
C ALA A 199 2.12 -12.89 3.08
N GLN A 200 1.07 -12.53 3.82
CA GLN A 200 0.40 -13.39 4.80
C GLN A 200 -0.21 -14.66 4.16
N ARG A 201 -0.53 -14.61 2.88
CA ARG A 201 -0.98 -15.77 2.08
C ARG A 201 0.18 -16.54 1.44
N GLY A 202 1.43 -16.20 1.77
CA GLY A 202 2.62 -16.86 1.25
C GLY A 202 3.13 -16.37 -0.09
N VAL A 203 2.60 -15.24 -0.59
CA VAL A 203 2.90 -14.66 -1.91
C VAL A 203 3.77 -13.42 -1.73
N ILE A 204 4.82 -13.25 -2.55
CA ILE A 204 5.52 -11.97 -2.63
C ILE A 204 4.58 -10.98 -3.30
N GLY A 205 4.31 -9.87 -2.61
CA GLY A 205 3.51 -8.78 -3.13
C GLY A 205 4.36 -7.57 -3.49
N ILE A 206 4.16 -7.00 -4.68
CA ILE A 206 4.73 -5.72 -5.10
C ILE A 206 3.56 -4.83 -5.52
N ALA A 207 3.51 -3.61 -5.00
CA ALA A 207 2.47 -2.64 -5.33
C ALA A 207 3.06 -1.29 -5.68
N MET A 208 2.46 -0.63 -6.66
CA MET A 208 2.77 0.73 -7.09
C MET A 208 1.48 1.51 -7.29
N ALA A 209 1.52 2.81 -7.00
CA ALA A 209 0.41 3.72 -7.28
C ALA A 209 0.95 5.07 -7.77
N ASN A 210 0.35 5.63 -8.81
CA ASN A 210 0.60 7.03 -9.15
C ASN A 210 -0.36 7.94 -8.35
N SER A 211 -0.10 9.24 -8.35
CA SER A 211 -0.88 10.20 -7.59
C SER A 211 -0.77 11.63 -8.18
N PRO A 212 -1.59 12.59 -7.74
CA PRO A 212 -1.54 13.97 -8.23
C PRO A 212 -0.17 14.63 -8.10
N GLU A 213 0.07 15.62 -8.96
CA GLU A 213 1.36 16.25 -9.16
C GLU A 213 1.73 17.20 -8.00
N PHE A 214 2.70 16.79 -7.20
CA PHE A 214 3.31 17.59 -6.13
C PHE A 214 4.84 17.52 -6.14
N VAL A 215 5.43 16.64 -6.97
CA VAL A 215 6.85 16.31 -6.93
C VAL A 215 7.53 16.70 -8.23
N ALA A 216 8.59 17.49 -8.14
CA ALA A 216 9.44 17.85 -9.28
C ALA A 216 10.54 16.81 -9.49
N ALA A 217 10.84 16.51 -10.76
CA ALA A 217 11.90 15.58 -11.13
C ALA A 217 13.31 16.11 -10.75
N ALA A 218 13.47 17.44 -10.73
CA ALA A 218 14.71 18.14 -10.38
C ALA A 218 14.42 19.56 -9.89
N ALA A 219 15.41 20.20 -9.30
CA ALA A 219 15.34 21.61 -8.92
C ALA A 219 14.97 22.51 -10.11
N GLY A 220 14.06 23.46 -9.90
CA GLY A 220 13.54 24.36 -10.94
C GLY A 220 12.56 23.72 -11.92
N GLY A 221 12.32 22.41 -11.82
CA GLY A 221 11.29 21.73 -12.59
C GLY A 221 9.91 21.97 -12.01
N LYS A 222 8.88 21.96 -12.88
CA LYS A 222 7.49 21.94 -12.43
C LYS A 222 7.17 20.60 -11.75
N PRO A 223 6.25 20.56 -10.76
CA PRO A 223 5.76 19.29 -10.24
C PRO A 223 5.02 18.54 -11.36
N VAL A 224 5.47 17.33 -11.67
CA VAL A 224 4.89 16.45 -12.69
C VAL A 224 4.57 15.07 -12.13
N PHE A 225 5.24 14.67 -11.04
CA PHE A 225 5.00 13.41 -10.38
C PHE A 225 4.12 13.60 -9.14
N GLY A 226 3.42 12.57 -8.77
CA GLY A 226 2.91 12.41 -7.43
C GLY A 226 3.99 11.91 -6.47
N THR A 227 3.61 11.52 -5.26
CA THR A 227 4.51 10.86 -4.32
C THR A 227 4.88 9.43 -4.76
N ASN A 228 4.12 8.89 -5.71
CA ASN A 228 4.38 7.68 -6.49
C ASN A 228 5.00 6.56 -5.66
N PRO A 229 4.27 6.01 -4.67
CA PRO A 229 4.79 5.01 -3.76
C PRO A 229 5.03 3.66 -4.43
N LEU A 230 6.04 2.95 -3.90
CA LEU A 230 6.33 1.55 -4.16
C LEU A 230 6.33 0.78 -2.83
N ALA A 231 5.65 -0.35 -2.79
CA ALA A 231 5.67 -1.26 -1.66
C ALA A 231 6.02 -2.68 -2.09
N VAL A 232 6.74 -3.38 -1.22
CA VAL A 232 7.10 -4.80 -1.39
C VAL A 232 6.93 -5.51 -0.07
N ALA A 233 6.26 -6.67 -0.08
CA ALA A 233 6.26 -7.57 1.06
C ALA A 233 6.67 -8.98 0.64
N VAL A 234 7.46 -9.62 1.49
CA VAL A 234 8.05 -10.93 1.23
C VAL A 234 7.79 -11.84 2.43
N PRO A 235 7.20 -13.04 2.23
CA PRO A 235 7.06 -14.01 3.30
C PRO A 235 8.44 -14.55 3.71
N THR A 236 8.70 -14.60 5.02
CA THR A 236 9.93 -15.13 5.61
C THR A 236 9.62 -16.27 6.59
N ALA A 237 10.62 -16.93 7.14
CA ALA A 237 10.39 -17.98 8.13
C ALA A 237 9.74 -17.44 9.42
N ASP A 238 10.11 -16.23 9.84
CA ASP A 238 9.65 -15.62 11.11
C ASP A 238 8.51 -14.60 10.92
N GLY A 239 7.96 -14.48 9.69
CA GLY A 239 6.87 -13.55 9.43
C GLY A 239 6.92 -12.92 8.04
N THR A 240 6.90 -11.60 7.98
CA THR A 240 6.86 -10.85 6.71
C THR A 240 7.84 -9.69 6.75
N PHE A 241 8.72 -9.62 5.76
CA PHE A 241 9.42 -8.38 5.42
C PHE A 241 8.44 -7.44 4.74
N SER A 242 8.43 -6.17 5.15
CA SER A 242 7.52 -5.16 4.59
C SER A 242 8.28 -3.86 4.34
N PHE A 243 8.23 -3.40 3.10
CA PHE A 243 8.81 -2.14 2.66
C PHE A 243 7.75 -1.33 1.92
N ASP A 244 7.54 -0.08 2.33
CA ASP A 244 6.61 0.86 1.69
C ASP A 244 7.21 2.25 1.77
N MET A 245 7.44 2.88 0.63
CA MET A 245 8.00 4.23 0.55
C MET A 245 7.41 5.04 -0.57
N ALA A 246 7.27 6.35 -0.34
CA ALA A 246 7.11 7.33 -1.42
C ALA A 246 8.43 7.47 -2.20
N THR A 247 8.35 7.78 -3.49
CA THR A 247 9.51 8.16 -4.31
C THR A 247 9.87 9.65 -4.17
N SER A 248 9.07 10.41 -3.44
CA SER A 248 9.38 11.76 -2.97
C SER A 248 10.27 11.75 -1.73
N ALA A 249 10.99 12.83 -1.48
CA ALA A 249 11.86 13.00 -0.31
C ALA A 249 11.08 13.09 1.02
N ILE A 250 9.82 13.50 0.95
CA ILE A 250 8.87 13.52 2.06
C ILE A 250 7.48 13.18 1.53
N ALA A 251 6.66 12.48 2.33
CA ALA A 251 5.27 12.22 1.98
C ALA A 251 4.44 13.52 2.01
N LEU A 252 3.43 13.64 1.12
CA LEU A 252 2.56 14.81 1.05
C LEU A 252 1.91 15.12 2.42
N PHE A 253 1.44 14.11 3.13
CA PHE A 253 0.87 14.30 4.47
C PHE A 253 1.89 14.81 5.51
N GLY A 254 3.19 14.53 5.33
CA GLY A 254 4.26 15.12 6.13
C GLY A 254 4.35 16.64 5.93
N VAL A 255 4.27 17.09 4.68
CA VAL A 255 4.25 18.53 4.34
C VAL A 255 2.98 19.20 4.87
N LEU A 256 1.80 18.59 4.68
CA LEU A 256 0.53 19.13 5.20
C LEU A 256 0.52 19.21 6.74
N THR A 257 1.10 18.25 7.42
CA THR A 257 1.23 18.25 8.88
C THR A 257 2.14 19.39 9.36
N ALA A 258 3.32 19.55 8.74
CA ALA A 258 4.23 20.65 9.05
C ALA A 258 3.55 22.01 8.82
N LYS A 259 2.88 22.18 7.67
CA LYS A 259 2.11 23.39 7.36
C LYS A 259 1.02 23.68 8.39
N SER A 260 0.24 22.69 8.80
CA SER A 260 -0.86 22.87 9.76
C SER A 260 -0.38 23.25 11.16
N LYS A 261 0.85 22.86 11.52
CA LYS A 261 1.48 23.17 12.80
C LYS A 261 2.37 24.41 12.76
N GLY A 262 2.62 25.00 11.58
CA GLY A 262 3.60 26.07 11.40
C GLY A 262 5.04 25.60 11.64
N GLU A 263 5.32 24.32 11.46
CA GLU A 263 6.64 23.71 11.63
C GLU A 263 7.44 23.78 10.31
N ALA A 264 8.77 23.91 10.43
CA ALA A 264 9.66 23.86 9.28
C ALA A 264 9.77 22.41 8.74
N LEU A 265 9.89 22.28 7.41
CA LEU A 265 10.23 21.02 6.77
C LEU A 265 11.70 20.64 7.07
N PRO A 266 12.03 19.35 7.01
CA PRO A 266 13.44 18.92 6.96
C PRO A 266 14.17 19.59 5.79
N PRO A 267 15.48 19.80 5.86
CA PRO A 267 16.25 20.32 4.76
C PRO A 267 16.24 19.36 3.55
N ASN A 268 16.37 19.88 2.35
CA ASN A 268 16.51 19.14 1.10
C ASN A 268 15.31 18.21 0.75
N VAL A 269 14.10 18.60 1.14
CA VAL A 269 12.87 17.85 0.80
C VAL A 269 11.90 18.61 -0.08
N ALA A 270 12.08 19.92 -0.26
CA ALA A 270 11.17 20.76 -1.04
C ALA A 270 11.90 21.92 -1.73
N TYR A 271 11.29 22.41 -2.80
CA TYR A 271 11.70 23.58 -3.57
C TYR A 271 10.66 24.69 -3.46
N ASP A 272 11.12 25.94 -3.48
CA ASP A 272 10.28 27.10 -3.67
C ASP A 272 9.90 27.29 -5.17
N GLU A 273 9.16 28.33 -5.48
CA GLU A 273 8.73 28.69 -6.84
C GLU A 273 9.87 29.02 -7.80
N ASN A 274 11.06 29.32 -7.28
CA ASN A 274 12.28 29.60 -8.03
C ASN A 274 13.19 28.39 -8.19
N GLY A 275 12.80 27.23 -7.60
CA GLY A 275 13.59 26.00 -7.62
C GLY A 275 14.71 25.93 -6.58
N ASN A 276 14.75 26.84 -5.60
CA ASN A 276 15.69 26.79 -4.50
C ASN A 276 15.17 25.87 -3.40
N TRP A 277 16.08 25.24 -2.66
CA TRP A 277 15.73 24.48 -1.47
C TRP A 277 15.02 25.36 -0.44
N THR A 278 13.90 24.86 0.09
CA THR A 278 13.13 25.54 1.14
C THR A 278 12.76 24.62 2.28
N THR A 279 12.67 25.17 3.48
CA THR A 279 12.09 24.52 4.67
C THR A 279 10.70 25.07 5.00
N ASP A 280 10.18 26.03 4.23
CA ASP A 280 8.83 26.56 4.40
C ASP A 280 7.80 25.57 3.82
N ALA A 281 6.94 25.03 4.68
CA ALA A 281 5.92 24.06 4.31
C ALA A 281 4.80 24.62 3.41
N ASN A 282 4.72 25.94 3.22
CA ASN A 282 3.76 26.56 2.31
C ASN A 282 4.24 26.52 0.85
N LYS A 283 5.54 26.64 0.63
CA LYS A 283 6.13 26.83 -0.70
C LYS A 283 5.80 25.71 -1.70
N PRO A 284 5.74 24.42 -1.36
CA PRO A 284 5.30 23.39 -2.29
C PRO A 284 3.90 23.59 -2.88
N PHE A 285 3.02 24.34 -2.19
CA PHE A 285 1.65 24.65 -2.61
C PHE A 285 1.52 26.02 -3.28
N GLU A 286 2.57 26.84 -3.24
CA GLU A 286 2.63 28.21 -3.76
C GLU A 286 3.51 28.31 -5.01
N GLY A 287 3.48 27.29 -5.86
CA GLY A 287 4.26 27.26 -7.11
C GLY A 287 5.59 26.52 -7.00
N GLY A 288 5.98 26.06 -5.82
CA GLY A 288 7.11 25.18 -5.59
C GLY A 288 6.75 23.70 -5.81
N ALA A 289 7.57 22.80 -5.26
CA ALA A 289 7.39 21.37 -5.38
C ALA A 289 8.05 20.60 -4.23
N ILE A 290 7.60 19.39 -3.99
CA ILE A 290 8.35 18.40 -3.19
C ILE A 290 9.49 17.85 -4.06
N ALA A 291 10.64 17.56 -3.47
CA ALA A 291 11.77 16.94 -4.15
C ALA A 291 11.59 15.41 -4.23
N THR A 292 12.24 14.77 -5.19
CA THR A 292 12.40 13.30 -5.20
C THR A 292 13.50 12.87 -4.21
N PHE A 293 13.36 11.69 -3.60
CA PHE A 293 14.42 11.17 -2.73
C PHE A 293 15.68 10.88 -3.55
N GLY A 294 16.88 11.20 -3.00
CA GLY A 294 18.14 10.90 -3.67
C GLY A 294 18.26 11.47 -5.08
N GLY A 295 17.57 12.57 -5.41
CA GLY A 295 17.64 13.29 -6.68
C GLY A 295 17.21 12.42 -7.87
N HIS A 296 18.11 12.23 -8.86
CA HIS A 296 17.84 11.47 -10.10
C HIS A 296 17.39 10.03 -9.86
N LYS A 297 17.78 9.39 -8.74
CA LYS A 297 17.39 8.01 -8.42
C LYS A 297 15.90 7.94 -8.09
N GLY A 298 15.42 8.83 -7.24
CA GLY A 298 13.99 8.96 -6.92
C GLY A 298 13.18 9.40 -8.14
N ALA A 299 13.69 10.33 -8.96
CA ALA A 299 13.03 10.76 -10.20
C ALA A 299 12.87 9.58 -11.19
N GLY A 300 13.92 8.77 -11.37
CA GLY A 300 13.86 7.56 -12.19
C GLY A 300 12.83 6.56 -11.67
N LEU A 301 12.78 6.33 -10.37
CA LEU A 301 11.80 5.42 -9.76
C LEU A 301 10.37 5.98 -9.85
N SER A 302 10.17 7.32 -9.66
CA SER A 302 8.87 7.98 -9.90
C SER A 302 8.38 7.76 -11.33
N LEU A 303 9.29 7.86 -12.31
CA LEU A 303 8.95 7.60 -13.72
C LEU A 303 8.56 6.13 -13.95
N CYS A 304 9.25 5.17 -13.32
CA CYS A 304 8.86 3.76 -13.38
C CYS A 304 7.44 3.55 -12.83
N VAL A 305 7.09 4.21 -11.73
CA VAL A 305 5.75 4.12 -11.15
C VAL A 305 4.71 4.72 -12.11
N GLU A 306 4.97 5.89 -12.74
CA GLU A 306 4.05 6.46 -13.74
C GLU A 306 3.82 5.52 -14.92
N LEU A 307 4.88 4.87 -15.42
CA LEU A 307 4.76 3.94 -16.54
C LEU A 307 3.98 2.67 -16.15
N LEU A 308 4.20 2.15 -14.94
CA LEU A 308 3.64 0.87 -14.51
C LEU A 308 2.28 1.02 -13.81
N ALA A 309 2.06 2.07 -13.05
CA ALA A 309 0.79 2.28 -12.35
C ALA A 309 -0.15 3.25 -13.07
N GLY A 310 0.38 4.20 -13.84
CA GLY A 310 -0.41 5.11 -14.67
C GLY A 310 -0.67 4.52 -16.07
N ALA A 311 0.36 4.50 -16.92
CA ALA A 311 0.19 4.14 -18.33
C ALA A 311 -0.26 2.68 -18.52
N LEU A 312 0.34 1.71 -17.81
CA LEU A 312 0.01 0.29 -17.95
C LEU A 312 -1.39 -0.04 -17.42
N SER A 313 -1.89 0.70 -16.41
CA SER A 313 -3.24 0.51 -15.89
C SER A 313 -4.33 1.08 -16.79
N GLY A 314 -3.97 1.96 -17.74
CA GLY A 314 -4.91 2.76 -18.51
C GLY A 314 -5.46 3.97 -17.73
N GLY A 315 -4.87 4.27 -16.57
CA GLY A 315 -5.20 5.44 -15.75
C GLY A 315 -4.66 6.76 -16.27
N ALA A 316 -5.00 7.84 -15.60
CA ALA A 316 -4.46 9.16 -15.88
C ALA A 316 -2.97 9.22 -15.53
N VAL A 317 -2.21 9.99 -16.30
CA VAL A 317 -0.77 10.15 -16.15
C VAL A 317 -0.39 11.62 -16.16
N LEU A 318 0.69 11.96 -15.48
CA LEU A 318 1.39 13.25 -15.52
C LEU A 318 0.49 14.46 -15.81
N GLY A 319 -0.02 15.13 -14.81
CA GLY A 319 -0.87 16.31 -14.94
C GLY A 319 -2.34 16.03 -15.31
N GLN A 320 -2.69 14.79 -15.59
CA GLN A 320 -4.06 14.38 -15.88
C GLN A 320 -4.77 13.77 -14.66
N VAL A 321 -4.01 13.42 -13.62
CA VAL A 321 -4.56 12.98 -12.34
C VAL A 321 -5.09 14.21 -11.62
N GLU A 322 -6.41 14.43 -11.64
CA GLU A 322 -7.01 15.64 -11.08
C GLU A 322 -6.71 15.80 -9.60
N SER A 323 -6.03 16.89 -9.24
CA SER A 323 -5.59 17.17 -7.89
C SER A 323 -6.41 18.21 -7.14
N LYS A 324 -7.16 19.08 -7.86
CA LYS A 324 -7.68 20.33 -7.29
C LYS A 324 -9.11 20.25 -6.76
N LYS A 325 -9.93 19.31 -7.17
CA LYS A 325 -11.33 19.20 -6.73
C LYS A 325 -11.74 17.81 -6.31
N ALA A 326 -11.24 16.77 -6.96
CA ALA A 326 -11.33 15.36 -6.57
C ALA A 326 -10.21 14.65 -7.32
N ALA A 327 -9.26 14.07 -6.64
CA ALA A 327 -8.24 13.25 -7.28
C ALA A 327 -8.96 12.04 -7.90
N LYS A 328 -9.06 12.02 -9.22
CA LYS A 328 -9.73 10.97 -9.97
C LYS A 328 -8.73 10.22 -10.82
N SER A 329 -9.00 8.95 -11.07
CA SER A 329 -8.23 8.13 -12.00
C SER A 329 -6.80 7.79 -11.54
N TRP A 330 -6.57 7.63 -10.24
CA TRP A 330 -5.31 7.05 -9.77
C TRP A 330 -5.19 5.64 -10.28
N GLY A 331 -4.00 5.28 -10.73
CA GLY A 331 -3.69 3.94 -11.19
C GLY A 331 -2.94 3.15 -10.12
N HIS A 332 -3.15 1.84 -10.13
CA HIS A 332 -2.42 0.91 -9.28
C HIS A 332 -1.93 -0.27 -10.10
N THR A 333 -0.82 -0.84 -9.69
CA THR A 333 -0.32 -2.11 -10.22
C THR A 333 0.08 -2.99 -9.06
N PHE A 334 -0.43 -4.22 -9.07
CA PHE A 334 -0.07 -5.28 -8.14
C PHE A 334 0.56 -6.44 -8.89
N ILE A 335 1.75 -6.86 -8.45
CA ILE A 335 2.43 -8.04 -8.96
C ILE A 335 2.50 -9.05 -7.81
N ALA A 336 2.03 -10.26 -8.07
CA ALA A 336 2.09 -11.39 -7.15
C ALA A 336 3.08 -12.42 -7.67
N ILE A 337 3.94 -12.94 -6.80
CA ILE A 337 4.87 -14.02 -7.12
C ILE A 337 4.72 -15.10 -6.05
N GLN A 338 4.46 -16.34 -6.49
CA GLN A 338 4.42 -17.51 -5.61
C GLN A 338 5.81 -18.15 -5.55
N PRO A 339 6.59 -17.89 -4.49
CA PRO A 339 8.00 -18.31 -4.43
C PRO A 339 8.15 -19.83 -4.36
N ASP A 340 7.21 -20.53 -3.73
CA ASP A 340 7.26 -21.99 -3.55
C ASP A 340 7.14 -22.76 -4.89
N MET A 341 6.68 -22.12 -5.98
CA MET A 341 6.74 -22.66 -7.34
C MET A 341 8.11 -22.49 -8.02
N LEU A 342 9.01 -21.71 -7.43
CA LEU A 342 10.32 -21.38 -8.01
C LEU A 342 11.47 -22.02 -7.22
N VAL A 343 11.36 -22.10 -5.87
CA VAL A 343 12.40 -22.60 -4.99
C VAL A 343 11.81 -23.06 -3.64
N ASP A 344 12.23 -24.23 -3.16
CA ASP A 344 11.64 -24.87 -1.96
C ASP A 344 11.99 -24.18 -0.64
N ASP A 345 13.17 -23.56 -0.53
CA ASP A 345 13.71 -22.98 0.72
C ASP A 345 13.66 -21.45 0.76
N PHE A 346 12.77 -20.84 -0.04
CA PHE A 346 12.69 -19.37 -0.19
C PHE A 346 12.56 -18.64 1.14
N ARG A 347 11.64 -19.07 2.01
CA ARG A 347 11.36 -18.38 3.28
C ARG A 347 12.55 -18.41 4.25
N SER A 348 13.25 -19.53 4.32
CA SER A 348 14.45 -19.67 5.14
C SER A 348 15.59 -18.82 4.63
N LYS A 349 15.80 -18.77 3.31
CA LYS A 349 16.81 -17.90 2.69
C LYS A 349 16.47 -16.43 2.88
N SER A 350 15.20 -16.05 2.72
CA SER A 350 14.76 -14.68 2.97
C SER A 350 15.02 -14.25 4.40
N GLN A 351 14.73 -15.10 5.40
CA GLN A 351 15.04 -14.81 6.79
C GLN A 351 16.55 -14.65 7.01
N SER A 352 17.38 -15.56 6.48
CA SER A 352 18.85 -15.49 6.60
C SER A 352 19.42 -14.18 6.04
N ILE A 353 18.84 -13.64 4.95
CA ILE A 353 19.23 -12.33 4.40
C ILE A 353 18.96 -11.24 5.42
N LEU A 354 17.76 -11.21 6.01
CA LEU A 354 17.37 -10.19 6.99
C LEU A 354 18.25 -10.25 8.23
N ASP A 355 18.51 -11.46 8.74
CA ASP A 355 19.35 -11.69 9.92
C ASP A 355 20.80 -11.25 9.66
N THR A 356 21.34 -11.56 8.48
CA THR A 356 22.69 -11.14 8.07
C THR A 356 22.80 -9.62 7.99
N VAL A 357 21.82 -8.95 7.36
CA VAL A 357 21.79 -7.48 7.30
C VAL A 357 21.69 -6.90 8.71
N LYS A 358 20.83 -7.43 9.55
CA LYS A 358 20.66 -6.96 10.93
C LYS A 358 21.91 -7.14 11.78
N ALA A 359 22.61 -8.25 11.60
CA ALA A 359 23.86 -8.53 12.30
C ALA A 359 25.06 -7.71 11.81
N SER A 360 24.96 -7.01 10.69
CA SER A 360 26.04 -6.22 10.11
C SER A 360 26.36 -4.91 10.87
N GLY A 361 25.53 -4.51 11.87
CA GLY A 361 25.77 -3.34 12.72
C GLY A 361 24.76 -3.22 13.86
N ALA A 362 25.12 -2.50 14.91
CA ALA A 362 24.34 -2.41 16.15
C ALA A 362 22.98 -1.70 16.00
N ASP A 363 22.89 -0.72 15.09
CA ASP A 363 21.71 0.14 14.94
C ASP A 363 20.93 -0.11 13.63
N ILE A 364 21.17 -1.26 12.98
CA ILE A 364 20.49 -1.59 11.74
C ILE A 364 19.05 -1.96 12.00
N ARG A 365 18.15 -1.29 11.28
CA ARG A 365 16.72 -1.57 11.30
C ARG A 365 16.30 -2.09 9.92
N ILE A 366 15.61 -3.20 9.92
CA ILE A 366 14.98 -3.72 8.70
C ILE A 366 13.70 -2.89 8.41
N PRO A 367 13.43 -2.52 7.15
CA PRO A 367 12.17 -1.89 6.78
C PRO A 367 10.96 -2.66 7.31
N GLY A 368 9.96 -1.93 7.82
CA GLY A 368 8.77 -2.51 8.42
C GLY A 368 8.86 -2.79 9.93
N GLU A 369 10.05 -3.00 10.51
CA GLU A 369 10.20 -3.31 11.95
C GLU A 369 9.60 -2.24 12.87
N ARG A 370 9.81 -0.95 12.55
CA ARG A 370 9.23 0.14 13.36
C ARG A 370 7.70 0.09 13.34
N SER A 371 7.11 -0.06 12.17
CA SER A 371 5.66 -0.12 12.01
C SER A 371 5.07 -1.34 12.71
N ALA A 372 5.72 -2.50 12.60
CA ALA A 372 5.32 -3.72 13.30
C ALA A 372 5.42 -3.57 14.83
N MET A 373 6.48 -2.92 15.34
CA MET A 373 6.65 -2.64 16.77
C MET A 373 5.54 -1.73 17.29
N VAL A 374 5.28 -0.61 16.59
CA VAL A 374 4.21 0.33 16.96
C VAL A 374 2.85 -0.35 16.93
N ALA A 375 2.56 -1.15 15.90
CA ALA A 375 1.31 -1.90 15.81
C ALA A 375 1.15 -2.88 16.99
N LYS A 376 2.21 -3.61 17.33
CA LYS A 376 2.20 -4.53 18.48
C LYS A 376 1.94 -3.81 19.81
N GLU A 377 2.57 -2.65 20.02
CA GLU A 377 2.36 -1.84 21.22
C GLU A 377 0.93 -1.30 21.32
N ARG A 378 0.37 -0.76 20.22
CA ARG A 378 -1.00 -0.25 20.17
C ARG A 378 -2.03 -1.35 20.34
N MET A 379 -1.82 -2.50 19.72
CA MET A 379 -2.67 -3.68 19.92
C MET A 379 -2.64 -4.18 21.38
N ALA A 380 -1.46 -4.22 22.00
CA ALA A 380 -1.32 -4.60 23.41
C ALA A 380 -1.99 -3.60 24.35
N ALA A 381 -1.97 -2.31 24.01
CA ALA A 381 -2.66 -1.25 24.75
C ALA A 381 -4.18 -1.22 24.49
N GLY A 382 -4.63 -1.77 23.34
CA GLY A 382 -6.02 -1.78 22.91
C GLY A 382 -6.54 -0.40 22.45
N VAL A 383 -5.66 0.60 22.29
CA VAL A 383 -6.03 1.98 21.96
C VAL A 383 -5.18 2.58 20.84
N LEU A 384 -5.76 3.53 20.12
CA LEU A 384 -5.14 4.35 19.09
C LEU A 384 -5.10 5.82 19.53
N PRO A 385 -3.95 6.49 19.46
CA PRO A 385 -3.88 7.94 19.58
C PRO A 385 -4.34 8.57 18.26
N ILE A 386 -5.53 9.16 18.26
CA ILE A 386 -6.13 9.81 17.09
C ILE A 386 -6.12 11.33 17.33
N PRO A 387 -5.73 12.17 16.35
CA PRO A 387 -5.86 13.61 16.47
C PRO A 387 -7.31 14.01 16.78
N GLU A 388 -7.51 14.84 17.81
CA GLU A 388 -8.82 15.22 18.35
C GLU A 388 -9.79 15.69 17.27
N LYS A 389 -9.34 16.58 16.38
CA LYS A 389 -10.17 17.10 15.28
C LYS A 389 -10.60 16.04 14.27
N ILE A 390 -9.78 15.00 14.07
CA ILE A 390 -10.13 13.87 13.19
C ILE A 390 -11.21 13.03 13.88
N TRP A 391 -11.02 12.75 15.16
CA TRP A 391 -11.98 11.98 15.93
C TRP A 391 -13.34 12.69 16.05
N GLU A 392 -13.35 13.98 16.34
CA GLU A 392 -14.56 14.80 16.33
C GLU A 392 -15.28 14.76 14.97
N SER A 393 -14.53 14.86 13.87
CA SER A 393 -15.10 14.76 12.52
C SER A 393 -15.72 13.40 12.26
N ILE A 394 -15.07 12.30 12.66
CA ILE A 394 -15.61 10.94 12.55
C ILE A 394 -16.92 10.82 13.34
N CYS A 395 -16.91 11.22 14.62
CA CYS A 395 -18.07 11.14 15.49
C CYS A 395 -19.24 11.98 14.97
N ASN A 396 -18.97 13.21 14.52
CA ASN A 396 -19.99 14.09 13.96
C ASN A 396 -20.59 13.49 12.67
N THR A 397 -19.76 12.99 11.77
CA THR A 397 -20.21 12.35 10.52
C THR A 397 -21.01 11.09 10.81
N ALA A 398 -20.58 10.25 11.74
CA ALA A 398 -21.29 9.04 12.14
C ALA A 398 -22.69 9.34 12.70
N LYS A 399 -22.85 10.49 13.37
CA LYS A 399 -24.12 10.89 13.99
C LYS A 399 -25.05 11.65 13.05
N ASN A 400 -24.49 12.56 12.24
CA ASN A 400 -25.26 13.59 11.54
C ASN A 400 -25.13 13.49 10.00
N GLY A 401 -24.26 12.62 9.47
CA GLY A 401 -23.90 12.61 8.06
C GLY A 401 -22.97 13.76 7.68
N LEU A 402 -22.97 14.12 6.39
CA LEU A 402 -22.25 15.30 5.89
C LEU A 402 -22.95 16.59 6.35
N PRO A 403 -22.17 17.64 6.65
CA PRO A 403 -22.70 18.94 7.07
C PRO A 403 -23.49 19.64 5.97
#